data_c5a7bc58556f52bd14654a483eeaafe4
#
_entry.id   c5a7bc58556f52bd14654a483eeaafe4
#
_cell.length_a   1.000
_cell.length_b   1.000
_cell.length_c   1.000
_cell.angle_alpha   90.00
_cell.angle_beta   90.00
_cell.angle_gamma   90.00
#
_symmetry.space_group_name_H-M   'P 1'
#
loop_
_entity.id
_entity.type
_entity.pdbx_description
1 polymer ?
#
loop_
_entity_poly.entity_id
_entity_poly.type
_entity_poly.pdbx_seq_one_letter_code
_entity_poly.pdbx_strand_id
1 'polypeptide(L)'
;MGARETIAYLRDPDGFIAERHQKFGPVFGTTLFFRPTAVVGGLDAVEQFTRLERSISESALPAAFTALHTPDGALNQAGEQHQFTRRGYSALFSQSNLESYLPEINRCMVRFTSSIAKRGTTHIALEAKHLCLNLYAELFAGESLTTDEINAFTSYNNALLSLSKQLPSFRKGEKALAELQQNMQVRLAKYRGGELNGACFRIFTENFDEHGEPWSDERIATATVLMVWGAYIEVASLMASCLIQTRHRHDVRGRILKEAGERNLENQAISGNLAAWELPFVQGVLRESLRLMPPAGGGFRITSEDIEISGFCIPAGTVVTADPRIGNFMSALFPEPQSFVPERWMRKTDVCNNIQQARQCPFAETALRLPKEGWFPGGIGKHGCPGLPLAELSVRVFLVRWMQTIQQWEGESEQSQLIPYTLVPIRIPTDSYRLNVVSS
;
A
#
# COMPACT_ATOMS: atom_id res chain seq x y z
N MET A 1 -10.45 -15.27 26.33
CA MET A 1 -9.10 -15.03 25.74
C MET A 1 -9.18 -14.18 24.47
N GLY A 2 -9.98 -14.49 23.48
CA GLY A 2 -9.98 -13.82 22.17
C GLY A 2 -10.15 -12.30 22.16
N ALA A 3 -11.03 -11.74 22.98
CA ALA A 3 -11.23 -10.29 23.03
C ALA A 3 -9.97 -9.54 23.52
N ARG A 4 -9.26 -10.09 24.51
CA ARG A 4 -8.04 -9.47 25.06
C ARG A 4 -6.90 -9.42 24.03
N GLU A 5 -6.70 -10.52 23.29
CA GLU A 5 -5.67 -10.60 22.26
C GLU A 5 -5.98 -9.63 21.10
N THR A 6 -7.25 -9.60 20.64
CA THR A 6 -7.69 -8.67 19.61
C THR A 6 -7.49 -7.21 20.03
N ILE A 7 -7.85 -6.85 21.27
CA ILE A 7 -7.67 -5.48 21.77
C ILE A 7 -6.17 -5.13 21.87
N ALA A 8 -5.33 -6.04 22.33
CA ALA A 8 -3.88 -5.82 22.40
C ALA A 8 -3.30 -5.57 20.99
N TYR A 9 -3.68 -6.41 20.01
CA TYR A 9 -3.29 -6.24 18.61
C TYR A 9 -3.76 -4.90 18.03
N LEU A 10 -5.02 -4.50 18.27
CA LEU A 10 -5.56 -3.25 17.73
C LEU A 10 -4.88 -1.99 18.34
N ARG A 11 -4.40 -2.09 19.58
CA ARG A 11 -3.73 -0.98 20.27
C ARG A 11 -2.28 -0.78 19.82
N ASP A 12 -1.56 -1.86 19.63
CA ASP A 12 -0.16 -1.87 19.22
C ASP A 12 0.14 -3.14 18.42
N PRO A 13 -0.16 -3.15 17.13
CA PRO A 13 0.06 -4.32 16.29
C PRO A 13 1.54 -4.70 16.15
N ASP A 14 2.45 -3.73 16.16
CA ASP A 14 3.88 -3.99 16.01
C ASP A 14 4.47 -4.60 17.27
N GLY A 15 4.22 -3.99 18.44
CA GLY A 15 4.66 -4.52 19.72
C GLY A 15 4.05 -5.89 20.00
N PHE A 16 2.75 -6.07 19.66
CA PHE A 16 2.06 -7.36 19.79
C PHE A 16 2.75 -8.46 18.99
N ILE A 17 3.08 -8.21 17.73
CA ILE A 17 3.74 -9.17 16.85
C ILE A 17 5.18 -9.41 17.29
N ALA A 18 5.94 -8.36 17.60
CA ALA A 18 7.34 -8.46 17.99
C ALA A 18 7.53 -9.24 19.30
N GLU A 19 6.74 -8.95 20.34
CA GLU A 19 6.78 -9.66 21.64
C GLU A 19 6.54 -11.16 21.48
N ARG A 20 5.51 -11.52 20.69
CA ARG A 20 5.14 -12.93 20.49
C ARG A 20 6.13 -13.67 19.64
N HIS A 21 6.63 -13.04 18.59
CA HIS A 21 7.70 -13.63 17.77
C HIS A 21 8.97 -13.89 18.60
N GLN A 22 9.37 -12.93 19.41
CA GLN A 22 10.52 -13.11 20.30
C GLN A 22 10.31 -14.25 21.31
N LYS A 23 9.09 -14.39 21.84
CA LYS A 23 8.77 -15.39 22.87
C LYS A 23 8.56 -16.79 22.31
N PHE A 24 7.92 -16.93 21.17
CA PHE A 24 7.42 -18.20 20.66
C PHE A 24 8.11 -18.67 19.37
N GLY A 25 8.90 -17.80 18.73
CA GLY A 25 9.61 -18.14 17.50
C GLY A 25 8.86 -17.80 16.21
N PRO A 26 9.25 -18.40 15.08
CA PRO A 26 8.80 -18.00 13.73
C PRO A 26 7.33 -18.29 13.44
N VAL A 27 6.70 -19.17 14.23
CA VAL A 27 5.27 -19.48 14.12
C VAL A 27 4.68 -19.45 15.52
N PHE A 28 3.60 -18.68 15.69
CA PHE A 28 2.90 -18.66 16.97
C PHE A 28 1.39 -18.59 16.79
N GLY A 29 0.66 -19.24 17.72
CA GLY A 29 -0.79 -19.20 17.80
C GLY A 29 -1.29 -18.03 18.66
N THR A 30 -2.38 -17.41 18.22
CA THR A 30 -3.11 -16.37 18.95
C THR A 30 -4.60 -16.43 18.60
N THR A 31 -5.39 -15.46 19.07
CA THR A 31 -6.79 -15.31 18.68
C THR A 31 -7.03 -13.86 18.24
N LEU A 32 -7.19 -13.65 16.93
CA LEU A 32 -7.50 -12.34 16.38
C LEU A 32 -8.92 -12.33 15.81
N PHE A 33 -9.65 -11.27 16.09
CA PHE A 33 -11.04 -11.10 15.65
C PHE A 33 -11.93 -12.32 16.00
N PHE A 34 -11.73 -12.86 17.21
CA PHE A 34 -12.42 -14.04 17.76
C PHE A 34 -12.15 -15.36 17.00
N ARG A 35 -11.13 -15.42 16.15
CA ARG A 35 -10.75 -16.63 15.38
C ARG A 35 -9.36 -17.11 15.80
N PRO A 36 -9.15 -18.43 15.95
CA PRO A 36 -7.80 -19.00 16.08
C PRO A 36 -6.94 -18.56 14.89
N THR A 37 -5.78 -17.99 15.18
CA THR A 37 -4.89 -17.41 14.17
C THR A 37 -3.47 -17.86 14.40
N ALA A 38 -2.82 -18.40 13.38
CA ALA A 38 -1.39 -18.66 13.33
C ALA A 38 -0.70 -17.51 12.59
N VAL A 39 0.31 -16.92 13.22
CA VAL A 39 1.14 -15.87 12.63
C VAL A 39 2.47 -16.48 12.26
N VAL A 40 2.90 -16.26 11.02
CA VAL A 40 4.11 -16.82 10.41
C VAL A 40 5.07 -15.67 10.08
N GLY A 41 6.35 -15.82 10.43
CA GLY A 41 7.41 -14.87 10.14
C GLY A 41 8.80 -15.51 10.08
N GLY A 42 9.76 -14.76 9.53
CA GLY A 42 11.10 -15.28 9.26
C GLY A 42 11.19 -16.04 7.93
N LEU A 43 12.40 -16.13 7.36
CA LEU A 43 12.62 -16.61 6.00
C LEU A 43 12.05 -18.00 5.74
N ASP A 44 12.48 -18.98 6.52
CA ASP A 44 12.15 -20.39 6.29
C ASP A 44 10.63 -20.66 6.48
N ALA A 45 10.02 -20.04 7.47
CA ALA A 45 8.59 -20.20 7.73
C ALA A 45 7.75 -19.53 6.64
N VAL A 46 8.14 -18.35 6.18
CA VAL A 46 7.45 -17.63 5.08
C VAL A 46 7.64 -18.39 3.74
N GLU A 47 8.80 -18.98 3.49
CA GLU A 47 9.01 -19.83 2.32
C GLU A 47 8.09 -21.05 2.34
N GLN A 48 8.00 -21.75 3.48
CA GLN A 48 7.07 -22.88 3.65
C GLN A 48 5.62 -22.45 3.47
N PHE A 49 5.22 -21.32 4.08
CA PHE A 49 3.90 -20.73 3.88
C PHE A 49 3.59 -20.52 2.39
N THR A 50 4.55 -19.99 1.62
CA THR A 50 4.35 -19.73 0.18
C THR A 50 4.21 -21.04 -0.62
N ARG A 51 4.91 -22.10 -0.24
CA ARG A 51 4.79 -23.43 -0.87
C ARG A 51 3.43 -24.08 -0.61
N LEU A 52 2.84 -23.80 0.55
CA LEU A 52 1.54 -24.33 0.97
C LEU A 52 0.34 -23.46 0.50
N GLU A 53 0.54 -22.56 -0.43
CA GLU A 53 -0.49 -21.60 -0.87
C GLU A 53 -1.79 -22.26 -1.33
N ARG A 54 -1.77 -23.48 -1.87
CA ARG A 54 -2.97 -24.22 -2.27
C ARG A 54 -3.84 -24.62 -1.07
N SER A 55 -3.21 -24.94 0.05
CA SER A 55 -3.86 -25.35 1.30
C SER A 55 -4.28 -24.17 2.19
N ILE A 56 -3.91 -22.92 1.81
CA ILE A 56 -4.16 -21.68 2.57
C ILE A 56 -4.70 -20.57 1.69
N SER A 57 -5.42 -20.90 0.62
CA SER A 57 -5.82 -19.92 -0.40
C SER A 57 -7.12 -19.18 -0.11
N GLU A 58 -7.98 -19.68 0.78
CA GLU A 58 -9.25 -19.04 1.07
C GLU A 58 -9.09 -17.75 1.90
N SER A 59 -9.94 -16.77 1.63
CA SER A 59 -9.94 -15.50 2.38
C SER A 59 -10.50 -15.70 3.79
N ALA A 60 -9.83 -15.15 4.78
CA ALA A 60 -10.27 -15.15 6.17
C ALA A 60 -10.65 -13.73 6.68
N LEU A 61 -11.00 -12.83 5.79
CA LEU A 61 -11.37 -11.46 6.12
C LEU A 61 -12.66 -11.40 6.96
N PRO A 62 -12.87 -10.32 7.75
CA PRO A 62 -14.10 -10.13 8.52
C PRO A 62 -15.35 -10.17 7.64
N ALA A 63 -16.47 -10.64 8.18
CA ALA A 63 -17.71 -10.81 7.42
C ALA A 63 -18.24 -9.51 6.79
N ALA A 64 -18.04 -8.36 7.42
CA ALA A 64 -18.39 -7.06 6.85
C ALA A 64 -17.52 -6.73 5.64
N PHE A 65 -16.20 -6.98 5.76
CA PHE A 65 -15.25 -6.79 4.67
C PHE A 65 -15.60 -7.68 3.46
N THR A 66 -15.78 -8.98 3.70
CA THR A 66 -16.15 -9.95 2.66
C THR A 66 -17.43 -9.55 1.93
N ALA A 67 -18.46 -9.07 2.67
CA ALA A 67 -19.72 -8.66 2.07
C ALA A 67 -19.58 -7.39 1.21
N LEU A 68 -18.86 -6.38 1.70
CA LEU A 68 -18.69 -5.11 1.00
C LEU A 68 -17.64 -5.18 -0.13
N HIS A 69 -16.68 -6.11 -0.03
CA HIS A 69 -15.70 -6.32 -1.09
C HIS A 69 -16.25 -7.15 -2.25
N THR A 70 -17.46 -7.64 -2.14
CA THR A 70 -18.23 -8.45 -3.09
C THR A 70 -17.56 -9.76 -3.52
N PRO A 71 -18.27 -10.73 -4.06
CA PRO A 71 -17.69 -11.96 -4.61
C PRO A 71 -16.72 -11.69 -5.79
N ASP A 72 -16.93 -10.59 -6.52
CA ASP A 72 -16.09 -10.20 -7.67
C ASP A 72 -14.73 -9.62 -7.29
N GLY A 73 -14.54 -9.26 -6.02
CA GLY A 73 -13.27 -8.73 -5.53
C GLY A 73 -12.23 -9.82 -5.35
N ALA A 74 -11.04 -9.66 -5.93
CA ALA A 74 -9.96 -10.64 -5.89
C ALA A 74 -9.54 -11.09 -4.47
N LEU A 75 -9.75 -10.26 -3.45
CA LEU A 75 -9.45 -10.62 -2.05
C LEU A 75 -10.39 -11.70 -1.49
N ASN A 76 -11.60 -11.84 -2.06
CA ASN A 76 -12.57 -12.86 -1.68
C ASN A 76 -12.48 -14.13 -2.52
N GLN A 77 -11.68 -14.12 -3.58
CA GLN A 77 -11.60 -15.21 -4.55
C GLN A 77 -10.41 -16.13 -4.28
N ALA A 78 -10.52 -17.38 -4.75
CA ALA A 78 -9.47 -18.40 -4.73
C ALA A 78 -9.45 -19.15 -6.07
N GLY A 79 -8.42 -20.00 -6.28
CA GLY A 79 -8.32 -20.88 -7.44
C GLY A 79 -8.34 -20.17 -8.79
N GLU A 80 -9.09 -20.70 -9.75
CA GLU A 80 -9.15 -20.19 -11.12
C GLU A 80 -9.83 -18.81 -11.19
N GLN A 81 -10.95 -18.62 -10.49
CA GLN A 81 -11.64 -17.35 -10.44
C GLN A 81 -10.69 -16.19 -10.03
N HIS A 82 -9.90 -16.42 -8.98
CA HIS A 82 -8.87 -15.45 -8.57
C HIS A 82 -7.85 -15.18 -9.68
N GLN A 83 -7.39 -16.23 -10.39
CA GLN A 83 -6.38 -16.09 -11.43
C GLN A 83 -6.91 -15.24 -12.62
N PHE A 84 -8.13 -15.46 -13.04
CA PHE A 84 -8.76 -14.71 -14.13
C PHE A 84 -8.99 -13.24 -13.75
N THR A 85 -9.57 -12.98 -12.58
CA THR A 85 -9.73 -11.60 -12.07
C THR A 85 -8.38 -10.90 -11.92
N ARG A 86 -7.39 -11.61 -11.37
CA ARG A 86 -6.05 -11.10 -11.14
C ARG A 86 -5.31 -10.73 -12.42
N ARG A 87 -5.55 -11.46 -13.51
CA ARG A 87 -4.97 -11.14 -14.82
C ARG A 87 -5.42 -9.76 -15.29
N GLY A 88 -6.72 -9.45 -15.23
CA GLY A 88 -7.26 -8.13 -15.55
C GLY A 88 -6.68 -7.03 -14.66
N TYR A 89 -6.64 -7.27 -13.35
CA TYR A 89 -6.07 -6.29 -12.41
C TYR A 89 -4.57 -6.03 -12.66
N SER A 90 -3.80 -7.08 -12.91
CA SER A 90 -2.35 -6.94 -13.15
C SER A 90 -2.02 -6.18 -14.44
N ALA A 91 -2.89 -6.26 -15.45
CA ALA A 91 -2.72 -5.53 -16.69
C ALA A 91 -2.71 -4.00 -16.51
N LEU A 92 -3.41 -3.49 -15.48
CA LEU A 92 -3.40 -2.06 -15.12
C LEU A 92 -2.00 -1.54 -14.75
N PHE A 93 -1.12 -2.41 -14.28
CA PHE A 93 0.19 -2.06 -13.74
C PHE A 93 1.34 -2.49 -14.65
N SER A 94 1.04 -2.76 -15.93
CA SER A 94 2.07 -3.00 -16.96
C SER A 94 2.97 -1.77 -17.14
N GLN A 95 4.20 -1.98 -17.62
CA GLN A 95 5.13 -0.89 -17.85
C GLN A 95 4.53 0.20 -18.75
N SER A 96 3.87 -0.18 -19.83
CA SER A 96 3.24 0.77 -20.77
C SER A 96 2.13 1.60 -20.10
N ASN A 97 1.35 1.01 -19.20
CA ASN A 97 0.35 1.75 -18.45
C ASN A 97 1.00 2.70 -17.43
N LEU A 98 2.04 2.26 -16.72
CA LEU A 98 2.79 3.13 -15.81
C LEU A 98 3.40 4.33 -16.53
N GLU A 99 3.95 4.14 -17.74
CA GLU A 99 4.44 5.22 -18.60
C GLU A 99 3.31 6.20 -18.96
N SER A 100 2.13 5.68 -19.29
CA SER A 100 0.97 6.52 -19.63
C SER A 100 0.41 7.31 -18.44
N TYR A 101 0.54 6.79 -17.21
CA TYR A 101 0.07 7.45 -15.98
C TYR A 101 1.03 8.54 -15.49
N LEU A 102 2.31 8.45 -15.79
CA LEU A 102 3.34 9.30 -15.23
C LEU A 102 3.10 10.82 -15.42
N PRO A 103 2.68 11.32 -16.61
CA PRO A 103 2.39 12.74 -16.77
C PRO A 103 1.30 13.25 -15.84
N GLU A 104 0.22 12.47 -15.65
CA GLU A 104 -0.88 12.83 -14.77
C GLU A 104 -0.47 12.78 -13.29
N ILE A 105 0.23 11.72 -12.88
CA ILE A 105 0.80 11.61 -11.52
C ILE A 105 1.64 12.85 -11.23
N ASN A 106 2.54 13.21 -12.14
CA ASN A 106 3.40 14.38 -11.94
C ASN A 106 2.60 15.68 -11.85
N ARG A 107 1.64 15.90 -12.74
CA ARG A 107 0.77 17.09 -12.74
C ARG A 107 0.02 17.24 -11.40
N CYS A 108 -0.54 16.15 -10.90
CA CYS A 108 -1.23 16.14 -9.60
C CYS A 108 -0.29 16.43 -8.43
N MET A 109 0.91 15.83 -8.42
CA MET A 109 1.89 16.07 -7.34
C MET A 109 2.41 17.50 -7.34
N VAL A 110 2.67 18.10 -8.50
CA VAL A 110 3.07 19.51 -8.62
C VAL A 110 1.98 20.43 -8.07
N ARG A 111 0.72 20.24 -8.48
CA ARG A 111 -0.41 21.04 -7.97
C ARG A 111 -0.57 20.91 -6.46
N PHE A 112 -0.48 19.69 -5.96
CA PHE A 112 -0.63 19.38 -4.53
C PHE A 112 0.45 20.07 -3.69
N THR A 113 1.72 19.88 -4.01
CA THR A 113 2.84 20.46 -3.26
C THR A 113 2.85 21.98 -3.34
N SER A 114 2.56 22.57 -4.52
CA SER A 114 2.47 24.02 -4.68
C SER A 114 1.30 24.63 -3.90
N SER A 115 0.17 23.94 -3.79
CA SER A 115 -0.96 24.38 -2.97
C SER A 115 -0.61 24.40 -1.47
N ILE A 116 0.07 23.37 -1.00
CA ILE A 116 0.55 23.28 0.41
C ILE A 116 1.56 24.38 0.70
N ALA A 117 2.53 24.60 -0.18
CA ALA A 117 3.54 25.65 -0.03
C ALA A 117 2.90 27.04 0.11
N LYS A 118 1.85 27.34 -0.67
CA LYS A 118 1.12 28.60 -0.59
C LYS A 118 0.35 28.77 0.72
N ARG A 119 -0.16 27.69 1.29
CA ARG A 119 -0.94 27.73 2.55
C ARG A 119 -0.05 27.72 3.79
N GLY A 120 1.19 27.25 3.67
CA GLY A 120 2.12 27.08 4.79
C GLY A 120 1.75 25.95 5.75
N THR A 121 0.73 25.14 5.45
CA THR A 121 0.24 24.09 6.33
C THR A 121 -0.57 23.04 5.58
N THR A 122 -0.61 21.79 6.13
CA THR A 122 -1.42 20.69 5.58
C THR A 122 -1.83 19.69 6.66
N HIS A 123 -3.03 19.15 6.54
CA HIS A 123 -3.45 17.90 7.19
C HIS A 123 -3.04 16.72 6.31
N ILE A 124 -1.78 16.33 6.39
CA ILE A 124 -1.12 15.49 5.38
C ILE A 124 -1.87 14.19 5.10
N ALA A 125 -2.36 13.49 6.12
CA ALA A 125 -3.06 12.22 5.93
C ALA A 125 -4.39 12.40 5.19
N LEU A 126 -5.20 13.40 5.59
CA LEU A 126 -6.48 13.69 4.96
C LEU A 126 -6.30 14.16 3.51
N GLU A 127 -5.41 15.12 3.31
CA GLU A 127 -5.20 15.71 1.99
C GLU A 127 -4.53 14.72 1.01
N ALA A 128 -3.61 13.87 1.48
CA ALA A 128 -3.03 12.80 0.66
C ALA A 128 -4.08 11.74 0.28
N LYS A 129 -5.01 11.38 1.17
CA LYS A 129 -6.13 10.49 0.82
C LYS A 129 -7.00 11.08 -0.29
N HIS A 130 -7.36 12.36 -0.19
CA HIS A 130 -8.15 13.04 -1.22
C HIS A 130 -7.38 13.16 -2.55
N LEU A 131 -6.09 13.48 -2.48
CA LEU A 131 -5.22 13.48 -3.67
C LEU A 131 -5.21 12.10 -4.36
N CYS A 132 -4.96 11.04 -3.61
CA CYS A 132 -4.88 9.68 -4.16
C CYS A 132 -6.23 9.21 -4.72
N LEU A 133 -7.35 9.48 -4.04
CA LEU A 133 -8.68 9.16 -4.54
C LEU A 133 -8.93 9.82 -5.90
N ASN A 134 -8.68 11.13 -6.02
CA ASN A 134 -8.88 11.86 -7.27
C ASN A 134 -7.92 11.39 -8.37
N LEU A 135 -6.62 11.26 -8.05
CA LEU A 135 -5.62 10.79 -9.01
C LEU A 135 -5.99 9.42 -9.59
N TYR A 136 -6.31 8.45 -8.72
CA TYR A 136 -6.59 7.10 -9.20
C TYR A 136 -7.98 6.98 -9.85
N ALA A 137 -8.94 7.84 -9.50
CA ALA A 137 -10.19 7.94 -10.26
C ALA A 137 -9.94 8.51 -11.66
N GLU A 138 -9.13 9.56 -11.81
CA GLU A 138 -8.73 10.09 -13.12
C GLU A 138 -8.03 9.01 -13.97
N LEU A 139 -7.07 8.29 -13.42
CA LEU A 139 -6.33 7.25 -14.14
C LEU A 139 -7.20 6.03 -14.50
N PHE A 140 -8.03 5.56 -13.57
CA PHE A 140 -8.76 4.30 -13.71
C PHE A 140 -10.15 4.46 -14.29
N ALA A 141 -10.87 5.52 -13.88
CA ALA A 141 -12.24 5.80 -14.29
C ALA A 141 -12.37 7.03 -15.19
N GLY A 142 -11.26 7.71 -15.55
CA GLY A 142 -11.18 8.74 -16.57
C GLY A 142 -11.55 10.16 -16.15
N GLU A 143 -12.09 10.37 -14.95
CA GLU A 143 -12.41 11.70 -14.41
C GLU A 143 -12.29 11.73 -12.89
N SER A 144 -12.01 12.92 -12.32
CA SER A 144 -11.95 13.16 -10.89
C SER A 144 -13.29 12.85 -10.20
N LEU A 145 -13.23 12.59 -8.89
CA LEU A 145 -14.40 12.36 -8.06
C LEU A 145 -15.05 13.68 -7.64
N THR A 146 -16.36 13.66 -7.51
CA THR A 146 -17.13 14.71 -6.83
C THR A 146 -16.92 14.62 -5.30
N THR A 147 -17.29 15.68 -4.58
CA THR A 147 -17.26 15.66 -3.10
C THR A 147 -18.12 14.53 -2.52
N ASP A 148 -19.27 14.25 -3.13
CA ASP A 148 -20.18 13.18 -2.68
C ASP A 148 -19.56 11.80 -2.89
N GLU A 149 -18.87 11.56 -4.00
CA GLU A 149 -18.15 10.32 -4.25
C GLU A 149 -16.98 10.12 -3.28
N ILE A 150 -16.23 11.18 -2.94
CA ILE A 150 -15.17 11.13 -1.92
C ILE A 150 -15.75 10.74 -0.56
N ASN A 151 -16.91 11.33 -0.20
CA ASN A 151 -17.62 10.98 1.02
C ASN A 151 -18.17 9.55 1.00
N ALA A 152 -18.60 9.07 -0.16
CA ALA A 152 -19.04 7.70 -0.36
C ALA A 152 -17.86 6.71 -0.20
N PHE A 153 -16.69 6.97 -0.81
CA PHE A 153 -15.47 6.16 -0.59
C PHE A 153 -15.05 6.14 0.87
N THR A 154 -15.12 7.27 1.58
CA THR A 154 -14.83 7.35 3.02
C THR A 154 -15.81 6.50 3.83
N SER A 155 -17.10 6.57 3.51
CA SER A 155 -18.16 5.79 4.19
C SER A 155 -18.01 4.30 3.92
N TYR A 156 -17.70 3.90 2.67
CA TYR A 156 -17.40 2.54 2.27
C TYR A 156 -16.20 1.99 3.03
N ASN A 157 -15.07 2.71 3.03
CA ASN A 157 -13.86 2.31 3.74
C ASN A 157 -14.09 2.08 5.24
N ASN A 158 -14.79 3.02 5.91
CA ASN A 158 -15.07 2.91 7.33
C ASN A 158 -15.98 1.72 7.67
N ALA A 159 -16.82 1.30 6.73
CA ALA A 159 -17.74 0.18 6.91
C ALA A 159 -17.06 -1.19 6.79
N LEU A 160 -15.94 -1.30 6.10
CA LEU A 160 -15.19 -2.57 5.93
C LEU A 160 -14.78 -3.20 7.26
N LEU A 161 -14.57 -2.38 8.30
CA LEU A 161 -14.24 -2.82 9.65
C LEU A 161 -15.43 -2.88 10.60
N SER A 162 -16.65 -2.80 10.10
CA SER A 162 -17.85 -2.95 10.95
C SER A 162 -17.85 -4.33 11.61
N LEU A 163 -18.06 -4.35 12.92
CA LEU A 163 -18.08 -5.57 13.71
C LEU A 163 -19.30 -6.47 13.37
N SER A 164 -20.34 -5.90 12.80
CA SER A 164 -21.56 -6.60 12.42
C SER A 164 -22.22 -5.91 11.23
N LYS A 165 -22.85 -6.72 10.35
CA LYS A 165 -23.67 -6.25 9.23
C LYS A 165 -24.96 -5.51 9.66
N GLN A 166 -25.35 -5.64 10.92
CA GLN A 166 -26.54 -4.96 11.47
C GLN A 166 -26.24 -3.54 11.93
N LEU A 167 -24.98 -3.15 12.06
CA LEU A 167 -24.58 -1.81 12.50
C LEU A 167 -24.93 -0.74 11.45
N PRO A 168 -25.31 0.47 11.89
CA PRO A 168 -25.57 1.60 10.98
C PRO A 168 -24.37 1.93 10.07
N SER A 169 -23.13 1.75 10.58
CA SER A 169 -21.91 1.94 9.81
C SER A 169 -21.84 1.01 8.59
N PHE A 170 -22.20 -0.27 8.76
CA PHE A 170 -22.22 -1.24 7.66
C PHE A 170 -23.27 -0.85 6.60
N ARG A 171 -24.52 -0.56 7.01
CA ARG A 171 -25.59 -0.15 6.09
C ARG A 171 -25.24 1.13 5.33
N LYS A 172 -24.55 2.07 5.98
CA LYS A 172 -24.05 3.28 5.32
C LYS A 172 -23.01 2.93 4.25
N GLY A 173 -22.15 1.96 4.51
CA GLY A 173 -21.18 1.46 3.54
C GLY A 173 -21.80 0.72 2.37
N GLU A 174 -22.83 -0.10 2.60
CA GLU A 174 -23.58 -0.77 1.51
C GLU A 174 -24.22 0.25 0.57
N LYS A 175 -24.87 1.28 1.14
CA LYS A 175 -25.45 2.37 0.34
C LYS A 175 -24.38 3.12 -0.45
N ALA A 176 -23.25 3.44 0.18
CA ALA A 176 -22.14 4.12 -0.47
C ALA A 176 -21.54 3.28 -1.61
N LEU A 177 -21.37 1.96 -1.41
CA LEU A 177 -20.90 1.06 -2.47
C LEU A 177 -21.87 1.04 -3.67
N ALA A 178 -23.17 0.91 -3.43
CA ALA A 178 -24.17 0.93 -4.49
C ALA A 178 -24.16 2.26 -5.28
N GLU A 179 -24.02 3.38 -4.60
CA GLU A 179 -23.88 4.70 -5.22
C GLU A 179 -22.60 4.80 -6.08
N LEU A 180 -21.47 4.35 -5.55
CA LEU A 180 -20.20 4.31 -6.31
C LEU A 180 -20.29 3.41 -7.54
N GLN A 181 -20.91 2.23 -7.41
CA GLN A 181 -21.12 1.31 -8.54
C GLN A 181 -21.99 1.96 -9.62
N GLN A 182 -23.08 2.61 -9.25
CA GLN A 182 -23.93 3.33 -10.19
C GLN A 182 -23.16 4.44 -10.92
N ASN A 183 -22.37 5.23 -10.22
CA ASN A 183 -21.55 6.27 -10.82
C ASN A 183 -20.51 5.70 -11.79
N MET A 184 -19.89 4.55 -11.46
CA MET A 184 -18.96 3.87 -12.37
C MET A 184 -19.66 3.29 -13.61
N GLN A 185 -20.91 2.83 -13.51
CA GLN A 185 -21.70 2.43 -14.68
C GLN A 185 -21.99 3.62 -15.62
N VAL A 186 -22.31 4.79 -15.07
CA VAL A 186 -22.48 6.02 -15.88
C VAL A 186 -21.18 6.38 -16.59
N ARG A 187 -20.02 6.29 -15.92
CA ARG A 187 -18.71 6.53 -16.54
C ARG A 187 -18.37 5.48 -17.58
N LEU A 188 -18.70 4.22 -17.35
CA LEU A 188 -18.51 3.15 -18.35
C LEU A 188 -19.34 3.41 -19.61
N ALA A 189 -20.57 3.92 -19.49
CA ALA A 189 -21.38 4.30 -20.63
C ALA A 189 -20.74 5.47 -21.42
N LYS A 190 -20.22 6.49 -20.73
CA LYS A 190 -19.45 7.58 -21.37
C LYS A 190 -18.19 7.06 -22.07
N TYR A 191 -17.45 6.11 -21.46
CA TYR A 191 -16.31 5.46 -22.09
C TYR A 191 -16.70 4.78 -23.42
N ARG A 192 -17.80 4.00 -23.42
CA ARG A 192 -18.31 3.37 -24.64
C ARG A 192 -18.77 4.36 -25.70
N GLY A 193 -19.26 5.52 -25.28
CA GLY A 193 -19.59 6.65 -26.16
C GLY A 193 -18.38 7.41 -26.68
N GLY A 194 -17.16 7.09 -26.25
CA GLY A 194 -15.93 7.79 -26.64
C GLY A 194 -15.73 9.15 -25.96
N GLU A 195 -16.51 9.47 -24.92
CA GLU A 195 -16.45 10.73 -24.19
C GLU A 195 -15.43 10.71 -23.05
N LEU A 196 -14.99 9.53 -22.65
CA LEU A 196 -14.15 9.30 -21.48
C LEU A 196 -13.09 8.24 -21.76
N ASN A 197 -11.94 8.32 -21.11
CA ASN A 197 -10.87 7.31 -21.22
C ASN A 197 -10.32 6.93 -19.84
N GLY A 198 -10.78 5.81 -19.28
CA GLY A 198 -10.32 5.23 -18.02
C GLY A 198 -9.60 3.90 -18.25
N ALA A 199 -8.46 3.70 -17.59
CA ALA A 199 -7.67 2.47 -17.76
C ALA A 199 -8.41 1.21 -17.35
N CYS A 200 -9.24 1.26 -16.29
CA CYS A 200 -10.06 0.14 -15.89
C CYS A 200 -11.07 -0.22 -16.98
N PHE A 201 -11.76 0.75 -17.55
CA PHE A 201 -12.74 0.50 -18.61
C PHE A 201 -12.09 -0.09 -19.85
N ARG A 202 -10.95 0.48 -20.29
CA ARG A 202 -10.21 -0.01 -21.44
C ARG A 202 -9.75 -1.47 -21.29
N ILE A 203 -9.32 -1.86 -20.09
CA ILE A 203 -8.79 -3.21 -19.83
C ILE A 203 -9.91 -4.18 -19.49
N PHE A 204 -10.89 -3.77 -18.67
CA PHE A 204 -11.90 -4.70 -18.16
C PHE A 204 -13.00 -5.02 -19.17
N THR A 205 -13.26 -4.16 -20.16
CA THR A 205 -14.17 -4.48 -21.27
C THR A 205 -13.63 -5.56 -22.19
N GLU A 206 -12.32 -5.82 -22.16
CA GLU A 206 -11.65 -6.88 -22.92
C GLU A 206 -11.35 -8.13 -22.06
N ASN A 207 -11.76 -8.12 -20.78
CA ASN A 207 -11.46 -9.21 -19.85
C ASN A 207 -12.59 -10.27 -19.83
N PHE A 208 -12.20 -11.51 -19.52
CA PHE A 208 -13.08 -12.66 -19.45
C PHE A 208 -12.99 -13.30 -18.07
N ASP A 209 -14.05 -13.97 -17.66
CA ASP A 209 -14.09 -14.78 -16.46
C ASP A 209 -13.51 -16.19 -16.67
N GLU A 210 -13.59 -17.05 -15.65
CA GLU A 210 -13.11 -18.43 -15.69
C GLU A 210 -13.89 -19.35 -16.63
N HIS A 211 -15.07 -18.91 -17.09
CA HIS A 211 -15.92 -19.62 -18.04
C HIS A 211 -15.75 -19.13 -19.48
N GLY A 212 -14.92 -18.09 -19.68
CA GLY A 212 -14.70 -17.46 -20.97
C GLY A 212 -15.77 -16.44 -21.36
N GLU A 213 -16.62 -16.01 -20.41
CA GLU A 213 -17.63 -15.00 -20.64
C GLU A 213 -17.05 -13.60 -20.38
N PRO A 214 -17.39 -12.60 -21.23
CA PRO A 214 -16.96 -11.21 -21.01
C PRO A 214 -17.48 -10.68 -19.67
N TRP A 215 -16.70 -9.85 -19.01
CA TRP A 215 -17.17 -9.20 -17.78
C TRP A 215 -18.38 -8.32 -18.03
N SER A 216 -19.42 -8.49 -17.20
CA SER A 216 -20.61 -7.63 -17.23
C SER A 216 -20.29 -6.20 -16.83
N ASP A 217 -21.13 -5.26 -17.22
CA ASP A 217 -21.00 -3.84 -16.84
C ASP A 217 -21.00 -3.63 -15.33
N GLU A 218 -21.79 -4.42 -14.61
CA GLU A 218 -21.85 -4.39 -13.15
C GLU A 218 -20.51 -4.86 -12.54
N ARG A 219 -19.92 -5.94 -13.06
CA ARG A 219 -18.60 -6.42 -12.63
C ARG A 219 -17.51 -5.42 -12.95
N ILE A 220 -17.52 -4.80 -14.13
CA ILE A 220 -16.54 -3.76 -14.52
C ILE A 220 -16.65 -2.55 -13.58
N ALA A 221 -17.86 -2.07 -13.32
CA ALA A 221 -18.10 -0.95 -12.42
C ALA A 221 -17.61 -1.28 -10.99
N THR A 222 -17.96 -2.45 -10.47
CA THR A 222 -17.51 -2.91 -9.15
C THR A 222 -15.99 -3.02 -9.09
N ALA A 223 -15.36 -3.66 -10.06
CA ALA A 223 -13.91 -3.80 -10.12
C ALA A 223 -13.22 -2.43 -10.18
N THR A 224 -13.80 -1.45 -10.89
CA THR A 224 -13.26 -0.08 -10.95
C THR A 224 -13.34 0.61 -9.58
N VAL A 225 -14.47 0.49 -8.86
CA VAL A 225 -14.59 0.98 -7.47
C VAL A 225 -13.50 0.36 -6.60
N LEU A 226 -13.31 -0.97 -6.67
CA LEU A 226 -12.33 -1.69 -5.87
C LEU A 226 -10.88 -1.30 -6.21
N MET A 227 -10.58 -0.98 -7.48
CA MET A 227 -9.25 -0.52 -7.88
C MET A 227 -8.96 0.90 -7.35
N VAL A 228 -9.91 1.82 -7.44
CA VAL A 228 -9.77 3.18 -6.86
C VAL A 228 -9.61 3.08 -5.34
N TRP A 229 -10.46 2.28 -4.67
CA TRP A 229 -10.37 2.07 -3.23
C TRP A 229 -9.05 1.44 -2.80
N GLY A 230 -8.57 0.40 -3.49
CA GLY A 230 -7.34 -0.32 -3.15
C GLY A 230 -6.06 0.49 -3.35
N ALA A 231 -6.13 1.59 -4.10
CA ALA A 231 -4.96 2.39 -4.44
C ALA A 231 -4.74 3.60 -3.53
N TYR A 232 -5.74 4.07 -2.75
CA TYR A 232 -5.64 5.40 -2.17
C TYR A 232 -5.02 5.47 -0.77
N ILE A 233 -5.50 4.64 0.17
CA ILE A 233 -5.16 4.83 1.58
C ILE A 233 -3.74 4.37 1.92
N GLU A 234 -3.28 3.28 1.32
CA GLU A 234 -1.92 2.76 1.50
C GLU A 234 -0.88 3.68 0.89
N VAL A 235 -1.18 4.27 -0.28
CA VAL A 235 -0.28 5.24 -0.92
C VAL A 235 -0.22 6.54 -0.12
N ALA A 236 -1.36 7.05 0.36
CA ALA A 236 -1.41 8.20 1.25
C ALA A 236 -0.65 7.95 2.55
N SER A 237 -0.76 6.75 3.12
CA SER A 237 0.01 6.32 4.28
C SER A 237 1.51 6.35 4.00
N LEU A 238 1.95 5.79 2.88
CA LEU A 238 3.37 5.76 2.52
C LEU A 238 3.92 7.18 2.27
N MET A 239 3.15 8.07 1.62
CA MET A 239 3.52 9.48 1.48
C MET A 239 3.76 10.13 2.84
N ALA A 240 2.82 9.98 3.77
CA ALA A 240 2.95 10.53 5.12
C ALA A 240 4.13 9.91 5.88
N SER A 241 4.33 8.60 5.78
CA SER A 241 5.45 7.89 6.41
C SER A 241 6.81 8.40 5.91
N CYS A 242 6.95 8.61 4.59
CA CYS A 242 8.17 9.19 4.02
C CYS A 242 8.47 10.59 4.58
N LEU A 243 7.46 11.45 4.68
CA LEU A 243 7.64 12.80 5.25
C LEU A 243 8.03 12.77 6.73
N ILE A 244 7.42 11.86 7.51
CA ILE A 244 7.73 11.69 8.92
C ILE A 244 9.17 11.20 9.11
N GLN A 245 9.61 10.23 8.32
CA GLN A 245 10.98 9.69 8.41
C GLN A 245 12.05 10.69 7.94
N THR A 246 11.69 11.64 7.10
CA THR A 246 12.65 12.58 6.50
C THR A 246 12.57 14.01 7.04
N ARG A 247 11.66 14.30 7.98
CA ARG A 247 11.33 15.65 8.43
C ARG A 247 12.54 16.50 8.92
N HIS A 248 13.53 15.91 9.57
CA HIS A 248 14.72 16.60 10.06
C HIS A 248 16.00 16.16 9.33
N ARG A 249 15.86 15.55 8.17
CA ARG A 249 16.96 14.96 7.41
C ARG A 249 17.33 15.83 6.21
N HIS A 250 18.03 16.94 6.50
CA HIS A 250 18.54 17.84 5.45
C HIS A 250 19.50 17.13 4.48
N ASP A 251 20.25 16.13 4.98
CA ASP A 251 21.10 15.27 4.18
C ASP A 251 20.30 14.47 3.14
N VAL A 252 19.17 13.88 3.54
CA VAL A 252 18.27 13.13 2.65
C VAL A 252 17.66 14.06 1.60
N ARG A 253 17.19 15.25 2.02
CA ARG A 253 16.65 16.26 1.09
C ARG A 253 17.68 16.65 0.03
N GLY A 254 18.89 16.99 0.44
CA GLY A 254 19.97 17.40 -0.48
C GLY A 254 20.30 16.32 -1.50
N ARG A 255 20.33 15.06 -1.10
CA ARG A 255 20.59 13.93 -2.01
C ARG A 255 19.43 13.69 -2.98
N ILE A 256 18.17 13.78 -2.55
CA ILE A 256 17.00 13.68 -3.45
C ILE A 256 17.06 14.79 -4.51
N LEU A 257 17.32 16.03 -4.11
CA LEU A 257 17.41 17.15 -5.05
C LEU A 257 18.58 16.99 -6.04
N LYS A 258 19.74 16.52 -5.57
CA LYS A 258 20.88 16.21 -6.43
C LYS A 258 20.54 15.14 -7.46
N GLU A 259 19.98 14.02 -7.04
CA GLU A 259 19.60 12.91 -7.93
C GLU A 259 18.55 13.34 -8.95
N ALA A 260 17.57 14.16 -8.54
CA ALA A 260 16.56 14.73 -9.43
C ALA A 260 17.17 15.70 -10.46
N GLY A 261 18.13 16.54 -10.06
CA GLY A 261 18.86 17.46 -10.92
C GLY A 261 19.71 16.73 -11.98
N GLU A 262 20.43 15.66 -11.58
CA GLU A 262 21.20 14.80 -12.50
C GLU A 262 20.33 14.14 -13.60
N ARG A 263 19.02 13.99 -13.34
CA ARG A 263 18.02 13.47 -14.29
C ARG A 263 17.20 14.56 -14.99
N ASN A 264 17.54 15.84 -14.79
CA ASN A 264 16.82 17.01 -15.34
C ASN A 264 15.32 17.03 -14.98
N LEU A 265 14.95 16.57 -13.79
CA LEU A 265 13.58 16.57 -13.30
C LEU A 265 13.13 17.90 -12.67
N GLU A 266 13.88 18.97 -12.86
CA GLU A 266 13.54 20.32 -12.40
C GLU A 266 12.38 20.92 -13.18
N ASN A 267 12.27 20.60 -14.49
CA ASN A 267 11.15 21.01 -15.30
C ASN A 267 9.87 20.28 -14.92
N GLN A 268 8.80 21.04 -14.73
CA GLN A 268 7.49 20.49 -14.34
C GLN A 268 6.81 19.70 -15.45
N ALA A 269 7.16 19.92 -16.71
CA ALA A 269 6.66 19.16 -17.85
C ALA A 269 7.44 17.85 -18.02
N ILE A 270 6.78 16.72 -17.85
CA ILE A 270 7.39 15.39 -17.94
C ILE A 270 6.71 14.59 -19.04
N SER A 271 7.52 14.04 -19.95
CA SER A 271 7.10 12.96 -20.84
C SER A 271 6.94 11.65 -20.07
N GLY A 272 6.21 10.67 -20.60
CA GLY A 272 6.00 9.35 -20.00
C GLY A 272 7.26 8.47 -19.89
N ASN A 273 8.45 9.05 -19.81
CA ASN A 273 9.72 8.32 -19.74
C ASN A 273 9.99 7.84 -18.30
N LEU A 274 9.67 6.59 -17.99
CA LEU A 274 9.95 5.98 -16.68
C LEU A 274 11.45 5.90 -16.36
N ALA A 275 12.33 5.76 -17.38
CA ALA A 275 13.76 5.65 -17.13
C ALA A 275 14.36 6.93 -16.49
N ALA A 276 13.78 8.09 -16.75
CA ALA A 276 14.17 9.33 -16.09
C ALA A 276 13.85 9.32 -14.58
N TRP A 277 12.91 8.47 -14.16
CA TRP A 277 12.48 8.30 -12.77
C TRP A 277 13.12 7.10 -12.08
N GLU A 278 14.11 6.47 -12.68
CA GLU A 278 14.99 5.53 -11.98
C GLU A 278 15.94 6.30 -11.07
N LEU A 279 15.50 6.52 -9.84
CA LEU A 279 16.15 7.30 -8.79
C LEU A 279 16.51 6.37 -7.62
N PRO A 280 17.70 5.74 -7.62
CA PRO A 280 18.07 4.72 -6.62
C PRO A 280 18.00 5.22 -5.19
N PHE A 281 18.41 6.46 -4.91
CA PHE A 281 18.34 7.00 -3.56
C PHE A 281 16.89 7.32 -3.13
N VAL A 282 16.09 7.94 -4.00
CA VAL A 282 14.66 8.19 -3.72
C VAL A 282 13.93 6.88 -3.51
N GLN A 283 14.22 5.86 -4.32
CA GLN A 283 13.69 4.52 -4.14
C GLN A 283 14.11 3.91 -2.78
N GLY A 284 15.35 4.13 -2.37
CA GLY A 284 15.85 3.72 -1.07
C GLY A 284 15.11 4.38 0.08
N VAL A 285 14.87 5.69 0.01
CA VAL A 285 14.08 6.46 1.01
C VAL A 285 12.66 5.90 1.13
N LEU A 286 11.99 5.64 0.00
CA LEU A 286 10.65 5.08 -0.06
C LEU A 286 10.61 3.67 0.57
N ARG A 287 11.48 2.78 0.15
CA ARG A 287 11.51 1.38 0.62
C ARG A 287 11.88 1.27 2.09
N GLU A 288 12.79 2.10 2.57
CA GLU A 288 13.14 2.15 3.99
C GLU A 288 11.98 2.70 4.83
N SER A 289 11.26 3.70 4.33
CA SER A 289 10.02 4.17 4.98
C SER A 289 8.97 3.06 5.02
N LEU A 290 8.80 2.32 3.93
CA LEU A 290 7.86 1.20 3.82
C LEU A 290 8.26 0.03 4.74
N ARG A 291 9.55 -0.21 4.96
CA ARG A 291 10.06 -1.21 5.90
C ARG A 291 9.77 -0.83 7.36
N LEU A 292 10.11 0.41 7.75
CA LEU A 292 9.95 0.89 9.13
C LEU A 292 8.49 1.16 9.50
N MET A 293 7.69 1.61 8.53
CA MET A 293 6.30 2.01 8.73
C MET A 293 5.39 1.40 7.65
N PRO A 294 5.27 0.06 7.60
CA PRO A 294 4.41 -0.58 6.61
C PRO A 294 2.94 -0.13 6.83
N PRO A 295 2.22 0.24 5.77
CA PRO A 295 0.81 0.63 5.88
C PRO A 295 -0.06 -0.50 6.44
N ALA A 296 0.19 -1.73 6.00
CA ALA A 296 -0.60 -2.90 6.39
C ALA A 296 0.30 -4.05 6.86
N GLY A 297 -0.27 -4.95 7.65
CA GLY A 297 0.31 -6.27 7.95
C GLY A 297 0.05 -7.28 6.82
N GLY A 298 0.22 -8.57 7.13
CA GLY A 298 -0.07 -9.66 6.20
C GLY A 298 -1.57 -9.86 5.95
N GLY A 299 -1.90 -10.45 4.79
CA GLY A 299 -3.26 -10.87 4.49
C GLY A 299 -3.67 -12.08 5.33
N PHE A 300 -4.93 -12.13 5.75
CA PHE A 300 -5.49 -13.24 6.49
C PHE A 300 -6.08 -14.29 5.55
N ARG A 301 -5.63 -15.54 5.69
CA ARG A 301 -6.10 -16.71 4.93
C ARG A 301 -6.60 -17.78 5.89
N ILE A 302 -7.29 -18.77 5.37
CA ILE A 302 -7.76 -19.92 6.15
C ILE A 302 -7.18 -21.20 5.57
N THR A 303 -6.77 -22.12 6.44
CA THR A 303 -6.30 -23.44 6.03
C THR A 303 -7.48 -24.33 5.65
N SER A 304 -7.42 -24.99 4.50
CA SER A 304 -8.40 -25.98 4.04
C SER A 304 -8.14 -27.40 4.59
N GLU A 305 -6.91 -27.65 5.04
CA GLU A 305 -6.45 -28.93 5.59
C GLU A 305 -5.43 -28.66 6.70
N ASP A 306 -5.04 -29.70 7.45
CA ASP A 306 -3.95 -29.62 8.41
C ASP A 306 -2.63 -29.35 7.67
N ILE A 307 -1.87 -28.36 8.08
CA ILE A 307 -0.58 -28.02 7.48
C ILE A 307 0.52 -27.97 8.55
N GLU A 308 1.76 -28.13 8.13
CA GLU A 308 2.92 -27.97 9.00
C GLU A 308 3.83 -26.86 8.47
N ILE A 309 4.21 -25.92 9.37
CA ILE A 309 5.19 -24.86 9.09
C ILE A 309 6.19 -24.82 10.24
N SER A 310 7.48 -24.98 9.92
CA SER A 310 8.60 -24.96 10.89
C SER A 310 8.39 -25.91 12.07
N GLY A 311 7.81 -27.10 11.83
CA GLY A 311 7.52 -28.10 12.88
C GLY A 311 6.27 -27.82 13.71
N PHE A 312 5.50 -26.77 13.38
CA PHE A 312 4.22 -26.47 14.03
C PHE A 312 3.05 -26.98 13.18
N CYS A 313 2.23 -27.85 13.77
CA CYS A 313 0.98 -28.29 13.14
C CYS A 313 -0.09 -27.18 13.29
N ILE A 314 -0.67 -26.77 12.16
CA ILE A 314 -1.73 -25.77 12.08
C ILE A 314 -2.96 -26.48 11.54
N PRO A 315 -4.02 -26.69 12.36
CA PRO A 315 -5.20 -27.44 11.97
C PRO A 315 -6.00 -26.75 10.84
N ALA A 316 -6.74 -27.53 10.09
CA ALA A 316 -7.74 -27.05 9.13
C ALA A 316 -8.70 -26.06 9.79
N GLY A 317 -9.13 -25.04 9.04
CA GLY A 317 -10.02 -23.99 9.53
C GLY A 317 -9.34 -22.92 10.40
N THR A 318 -8.02 -23.00 10.58
CA THR A 318 -7.23 -21.98 11.30
C THR A 318 -6.95 -20.80 10.36
N VAL A 319 -7.12 -19.58 10.87
CA VAL A 319 -6.64 -18.38 10.16
C VAL A 319 -5.12 -18.35 10.19
N VAL A 320 -4.49 -18.08 9.06
CA VAL A 320 -3.04 -17.97 8.97
C VAL A 320 -2.65 -16.67 8.26
N THR A 321 -1.58 -16.02 8.73
CA THR A 321 -1.04 -14.80 8.12
C THR A 321 0.48 -14.84 8.14
N ALA A 322 1.11 -14.53 6.99
CA ALA A 322 2.53 -14.19 6.95
C ALA A 322 2.68 -12.69 7.19
N ASP A 323 3.27 -12.31 8.31
CA ASP A 323 3.35 -10.90 8.70
C ASP A 323 4.73 -10.30 8.35
N PRO A 324 4.80 -9.35 7.39
CA PRO A 324 6.05 -8.74 6.96
C PRO A 324 6.78 -7.99 8.08
N ARG A 325 6.05 -7.51 9.10
CA ARG A 325 6.64 -6.76 10.23
C ARG A 325 7.66 -7.59 11.00
N ILE A 326 7.52 -8.91 11.04
CA ILE A 326 8.52 -9.78 11.67
C ILE A 326 9.85 -9.67 10.94
N GLY A 327 9.88 -9.89 9.62
CA GLY A 327 11.08 -9.82 8.81
C GLY A 327 11.71 -8.41 8.81
N ASN A 328 10.89 -7.37 8.76
CA ASN A 328 11.32 -5.98 8.69
C ASN A 328 12.24 -5.54 9.85
N PHE A 329 12.09 -6.14 11.02
CA PHE A 329 12.85 -5.80 12.24
C PHE A 329 13.83 -6.89 12.69
N MET A 330 14.03 -7.94 11.91
CA MET A 330 15.05 -8.96 12.20
C MET A 330 16.45 -8.45 11.86
N SER A 331 17.35 -8.39 12.87
CA SER A 331 18.74 -7.95 12.68
C SER A 331 19.54 -8.82 11.71
N ALA A 332 19.18 -10.11 11.58
CA ALA A 332 19.75 -11.03 10.62
C ALA A 332 19.45 -10.65 9.16
N LEU A 333 18.32 -9.99 8.90
CA LEU A 333 17.91 -9.52 7.57
C LEU A 333 18.31 -8.05 7.35
N PHE A 334 18.12 -7.23 8.37
CA PHE A 334 18.40 -5.80 8.34
C PHE A 334 19.28 -5.41 9.53
N PRO A 335 20.62 -5.36 9.37
CA PRO A 335 21.51 -4.87 10.42
C PRO A 335 21.05 -3.51 10.93
N GLU A 336 21.07 -3.26 12.23
CA GLU A 336 20.47 -2.05 12.86
C GLU A 336 19.04 -1.79 12.39
N PRO A 337 18.08 -2.70 12.66
CA PRO A 337 16.78 -2.69 12.00
C PRO A 337 15.89 -1.48 12.36
N GLN A 338 16.19 -0.78 13.45
CA GLN A 338 15.46 0.44 13.87
C GLN A 338 15.97 1.70 13.17
N SER A 339 17.16 1.64 12.55
CA SER A 339 17.79 2.80 11.89
C SER A 339 17.21 3.02 10.50
N PHE A 340 16.94 4.28 10.15
CA PHE A 340 16.52 4.70 8.81
C PHE A 340 17.74 4.84 7.90
N VAL A 341 17.98 3.85 7.05
CA VAL A 341 19.16 3.73 6.18
C VAL A 341 18.75 3.42 4.74
N PRO A 342 18.48 4.44 3.90
CA PRO A 342 18.08 4.25 2.50
C PRO A 342 19.10 3.46 1.66
N GLU A 343 20.37 3.53 2.02
CA GLU A 343 21.48 2.88 1.32
C GLU A 343 21.36 1.34 1.28
N ARG A 344 20.57 0.73 2.15
CA ARG A 344 20.29 -0.73 2.10
C ARG A 344 19.76 -1.18 0.76
N TRP A 345 19.01 -0.29 0.09
CA TRP A 345 18.28 -0.51 -1.16
C TRP A 345 19.07 -0.08 -2.40
N MET A 346 20.32 0.38 -2.22
CA MET A 346 21.16 0.88 -3.30
C MET A 346 22.31 -0.09 -3.61
N ARG A 347 22.74 -0.14 -4.87
CA ARG A 347 23.97 -0.83 -5.24
C ARG A 347 25.15 -0.06 -4.68
N LYS A 348 26.24 -0.76 -4.38
CA LYS A 348 27.49 -0.11 -3.91
C LYS A 348 28.00 0.95 -4.88
N THR A 349 27.83 0.71 -6.17
CA THR A 349 28.19 1.66 -7.23
C THR A 349 27.40 2.96 -7.20
N ASP A 350 26.15 2.91 -6.69
CA ASP A 350 25.25 4.07 -6.63
C ASP A 350 25.44 4.89 -5.34
N VAL A 351 26.02 4.25 -4.31
CA VAL A 351 26.31 4.91 -3.02
C VAL A 351 27.61 5.70 -3.07
N CYS A 352 28.59 5.24 -3.85
CA CYS A 352 29.94 5.76 -3.83
C CYS A 352 30.54 5.82 -5.22
N ASN A 353 31.07 7.00 -5.58
CA ASN A 353 31.84 7.22 -6.82
C ASN A 353 33.22 6.53 -6.82
N ASN A 354 33.62 5.88 -5.71
CA ASN A 354 34.94 5.28 -5.55
C ASN A 354 34.82 3.97 -4.75
N ILE A 355 35.52 2.91 -5.21
CA ILE A 355 35.57 1.58 -4.60
C ILE A 355 36.02 1.61 -3.13
N GLN A 356 36.88 2.55 -2.75
CA GLN A 356 37.32 2.71 -1.36
C GLN A 356 36.19 3.22 -0.45
N GLN A 357 35.35 4.15 -0.92
CA GLN A 357 34.18 4.64 -0.18
C GLN A 357 33.07 3.60 -0.15
N ALA A 358 32.91 2.77 -1.19
CA ALA A 358 31.97 1.66 -1.21
C ALA A 358 32.22 0.61 -0.11
N ARG A 359 33.48 0.43 0.31
CA ARG A 359 33.83 -0.39 1.47
C ARG A 359 33.44 0.22 2.81
N GLN A 360 33.13 1.53 2.85
CA GLN A 360 32.78 2.28 4.06
C GLN A 360 31.28 2.33 4.32
N CYS A 361 30.40 1.88 3.39
CA CYS A 361 28.99 1.78 3.64
C CYS A 361 28.59 0.29 3.89
N PRO A 362 28.53 -0.15 5.14
CA PRO A 362 28.25 -1.55 5.48
C PRO A 362 26.81 -1.97 5.12
N PHE A 363 25.93 -1.01 4.92
CA PHE A 363 24.51 -1.23 4.65
C PHE A 363 24.19 -1.38 3.16
N ALA A 364 25.03 -0.87 2.24
CA ALA A 364 24.74 -0.91 0.81
C ALA A 364 24.51 -2.35 0.33
N GLU A 365 23.49 -2.55 -0.49
CA GLU A 365 23.03 -3.82 -1.06
C GLU A 365 22.46 -4.83 -0.05
N THR A 366 22.41 -4.54 1.25
CA THR A 366 21.94 -5.54 2.23
C THR A 366 20.50 -5.98 1.95
N ALA A 367 19.62 -5.04 1.61
CA ALA A 367 18.23 -5.33 1.27
C ALA A 367 18.06 -5.85 -0.17
N LEU A 368 18.94 -5.48 -1.12
CA LEU A 368 18.90 -5.98 -2.50
C LEU A 368 19.23 -7.45 -2.63
N ARG A 369 19.93 -8.02 -1.63
CA ARG A 369 20.34 -9.43 -1.61
C ARG A 369 19.35 -10.33 -0.90
N LEU A 370 18.31 -9.76 -0.27
CA LEU A 370 17.29 -10.56 0.39
C LEU A 370 16.46 -11.35 -0.62
N PRO A 371 16.12 -12.60 -0.31
CA PRO A 371 15.09 -13.31 -1.05
C PRO A 371 13.73 -12.61 -0.82
N LYS A 372 12.77 -12.88 -1.70
CA LYS A 372 11.41 -12.26 -1.62
C LYS A 372 10.70 -12.53 -0.30
N GLU A 373 11.02 -13.62 0.39
CA GLU A 373 10.50 -13.99 1.70
C GLU A 373 11.07 -13.11 2.84
N GLY A 374 12.17 -12.42 2.60
CA GLY A 374 12.80 -11.51 3.58
C GLY A 374 12.17 -10.12 3.61
N TRP A 375 11.52 -9.70 2.52
CA TRP A 375 10.85 -8.41 2.44
C TRP A 375 9.72 -8.44 1.38
N PHE A 376 8.48 -8.37 1.83
CA PHE A 376 7.28 -8.49 1.00
C PHE A 376 6.19 -7.49 1.41
N PRO A 377 6.42 -6.19 1.24
CA PRO A 377 5.53 -5.13 1.73
C PRO A 377 4.13 -5.15 1.12
N GLY A 378 3.98 -5.72 -0.07
CA GLY A 378 2.69 -5.92 -0.74
C GLY A 378 2.09 -7.30 -0.53
N GLY A 379 2.57 -8.07 0.47
CA GLY A 379 2.20 -9.48 0.62
C GLY A 379 3.03 -10.40 -0.29
N ILE A 380 2.82 -11.71 -0.16
CA ILE A 380 3.62 -12.73 -0.85
C ILE A 380 2.72 -13.74 -1.56
N GLY A 381 3.26 -14.42 -2.58
CA GLY A 381 2.56 -15.43 -3.37
C GLY A 381 1.56 -14.83 -4.36
N LYS A 382 0.56 -15.62 -4.77
CA LYS A 382 -0.43 -15.23 -5.78
C LYS A 382 -1.30 -14.04 -5.36
N HIS A 383 -1.43 -13.82 -4.06
CA HIS A 383 -2.19 -12.72 -3.47
C HIS A 383 -1.35 -11.47 -3.17
N GLY A 384 -0.08 -11.43 -3.57
CA GLY A 384 0.77 -10.25 -3.48
C GLY A 384 0.16 -9.04 -4.23
N CYS A 385 0.37 -7.81 -3.78
CA CYS A 385 -0.23 -6.60 -4.35
C CYS A 385 0.25 -6.33 -5.80
N PRO A 386 -0.63 -6.26 -6.82
CA PRO A 386 -0.22 -5.93 -8.18
C PRO A 386 0.07 -4.45 -8.37
N GLY A 387 -0.50 -3.60 -7.51
CA GLY A 387 -0.40 -2.14 -7.59
C GLY A 387 0.88 -1.55 -6.98
N LEU A 388 1.75 -2.38 -6.37
CA LEU A 388 2.98 -1.90 -5.74
C LEU A 388 3.87 -1.05 -6.69
N PRO A 389 4.07 -1.40 -7.97
CA PRO A 389 4.84 -0.56 -8.90
C PRO A 389 4.25 0.83 -9.11
N LEU A 390 2.92 0.96 -9.19
CA LEU A 390 2.23 2.24 -9.30
C LEU A 390 2.34 3.05 -8.00
N ALA A 391 2.20 2.40 -6.86
CA ALA A 391 2.39 3.03 -5.55
C ALA A 391 3.81 3.59 -5.39
N GLU A 392 4.83 2.78 -5.71
CA GLU A 392 6.24 3.20 -5.68
C GLU A 392 6.50 4.37 -6.64
N LEU A 393 5.95 4.34 -7.87
CA LEU A 393 6.06 5.43 -8.82
C LEU A 393 5.41 6.72 -8.30
N SER A 394 4.17 6.64 -7.82
CA SER A 394 3.43 7.80 -7.30
C SER A 394 4.15 8.47 -6.12
N VAL A 395 4.64 7.68 -5.17
CA VAL A 395 5.36 8.22 -3.99
C VAL A 395 6.74 8.74 -4.36
N ARG A 396 7.41 8.14 -5.34
CA ARG A 396 8.69 8.65 -5.87
C ARG A 396 8.53 10.03 -6.48
N VAL A 397 7.53 10.21 -7.35
CA VAL A 397 7.20 11.53 -7.93
C VAL A 397 6.82 12.52 -6.83
N PHE A 398 5.99 12.11 -5.88
CA PHE A 398 5.61 12.93 -4.73
C PHE A 398 6.84 13.42 -3.94
N LEU A 399 7.76 12.53 -3.58
CA LEU A 399 8.96 12.89 -2.81
C LEU A 399 9.82 13.92 -3.54
N VAL A 400 10.07 13.71 -4.83
CA VAL A 400 10.83 14.68 -5.63
C VAL A 400 10.13 16.04 -5.62
N ARG A 401 8.84 16.09 -5.92
CA ARG A 401 8.08 17.35 -5.99
C ARG A 401 7.94 18.03 -4.64
N TRP A 402 7.79 17.26 -3.56
CA TRP A 402 7.80 17.78 -2.19
C TRP A 402 9.14 18.45 -1.87
N MET A 403 10.26 17.75 -2.07
CA MET A 403 11.59 18.28 -1.77
C MET A 403 11.98 19.50 -2.61
N GLN A 404 11.48 19.61 -3.84
CA GLN A 404 11.67 20.79 -4.71
C GLN A 404 10.86 22.01 -4.25
N THR A 405 9.70 21.79 -3.64
CA THR A 405 8.72 22.85 -3.34
C THR A 405 8.76 23.27 -1.87
N ILE A 406 9.04 22.34 -0.97
CA ILE A 406 9.01 22.52 0.48
C ILE A 406 10.45 22.40 1.03
N GLN A 407 10.88 23.42 1.75
CA GLN A 407 12.23 23.45 2.34
C GLN A 407 12.27 22.75 3.70
N GLN A 408 11.26 23.00 4.54
CA GLN A 408 11.13 22.42 5.88
C GLN A 408 9.67 22.09 6.18
N TRP A 409 9.47 21.10 7.04
CA TRP A 409 8.15 20.73 7.54
C TRP A 409 8.25 20.13 8.93
N GLU A 410 7.30 20.46 9.79
CA GLU A 410 7.27 20.08 11.20
C GLU A 410 5.84 19.80 11.65
N GLY A 411 5.66 18.86 12.56
CA GLY A 411 4.34 18.60 13.17
C GLY A 411 3.99 19.67 14.20
N GLU A 412 2.71 20.03 14.32
CA GLU A 412 2.23 21.04 15.30
C GLU A 412 2.56 20.70 16.77
N SER A 413 2.75 19.42 17.07
CA SER A 413 2.97 18.94 18.45
C SER A 413 4.36 18.34 18.65
N GLU A 414 5.43 19.02 18.24
CA GLU A 414 6.79 18.55 18.54
C GLU A 414 7.11 18.45 20.04
N GLN A 415 6.33 19.14 20.90
CA GLN A 415 6.42 19.01 22.35
C GLN A 415 5.81 17.69 22.89
N SER A 416 4.90 17.04 22.16
CA SER A 416 4.44 15.69 22.46
C SER A 416 5.07 14.73 21.45
N GLN A 417 5.98 13.88 21.90
CA GLN A 417 6.74 12.91 21.08
C GLN A 417 5.88 11.86 20.32
N LEU A 418 4.57 11.95 20.35
CA LEU A 418 3.66 10.95 19.81
C LEU A 418 2.82 11.52 18.68
N ILE A 419 3.13 11.10 17.45
CA ILE A 419 2.26 11.33 16.31
C ILE A 419 1.02 10.44 16.48
N PRO A 420 -0.20 11.00 16.43
CA PRO A 420 -1.42 10.19 16.55
C PRO A 420 -1.63 9.39 15.27
N TYR A 421 -1.75 8.07 15.40
CA TYR A 421 -1.96 7.14 14.29
C TYR A 421 -3.29 6.39 14.41
N THR A 422 -3.94 6.15 13.27
CA THR A 422 -4.76 4.97 13.06
C THR A 422 -3.82 3.83 12.70
N LEU A 423 -3.88 2.72 13.43
CA LEU A 423 -2.92 1.62 13.26
C LEU A 423 -3.50 0.43 12.48
N VAL A 424 -4.81 0.28 12.47
CA VAL A 424 -5.54 -0.85 11.86
C VAL A 424 -6.78 -0.33 11.15
N PRO A 425 -7.11 -0.78 9.96
CA PRO A 425 -6.40 -1.78 9.14
C PRO A 425 -5.13 -1.22 8.52
N ILE A 426 -5.06 0.08 8.30
CA ILE A 426 -3.94 0.77 7.66
C ILE A 426 -3.32 1.75 8.66
N ARG A 427 -2.01 1.67 8.82
CA ARG A 427 -1.25 2.63 9.61
C ARG A 427 -1.17 3.95 8.85
N ILE A 428 -1.77 4.99 9.36
CA ILE A 428 -1.71 6.34 8.81
C ILE A 428 -1.86 7.35 9.94
N PRO A 429 -1.18 8.51 9.91
CA PRO A 429 -1.47 9.58 10.87
C PRO A 429 -2.97 9.91 10.85
N THR A 430 -3.53 10.31 12.00
CA THR A 430 -4.94 10.71 12.04
C THR A 430 -5.18 11.94 11.17
N ASP A 431 -6.40 12.12 10.71
CA ASP A 431 -6.79 13.24 9.83
C ASP A 431 -6.59 14.62 10.50
N SER A 432 -6.50 14.65 11.80
CA SER A 432 -6.19 15.87 12.58
C SER A 432 -4.70 16.20 12.64
N TYR A 433 -3.80 15.28 12.27
CA TYR A 433 -2.37 15.55 12.30
C TYR A 433 -1.97 16.56 11.25
N ARG A 434 -1.39 17.67 11.70
CA ARG A 434 -1.05 18.81 10.87
C ARG A 434 0.45 19.02 10.78
N LEU A 435 0.91 19.36 9.59
CA LEU A 435 2.27 19.81 9.32
C LEU A 435 2.27 21.31 9.00
N ASN A 436 3.17 22.06 9.62
CA ASN A 436 3.56 23.39 9.19
C ASN A 436 4.70 23.24 8.19
N VAL A 437 4.68 24.01 7.12
CA VAL A 437 5.66 23.91 6.05
C VAL A 437 6.25 25.27 5.71
N VAL A 438 7.53 25.28 5.33
CA VAL A 438 8.23 26.44 4.79
C VAL A 438 8.56 26.14 3.33
N SER A 439 8.13 27.00 2.41
CA SER A 439 8.41 26.86 0.97
C SER A 439 9.89 27.11 0.65
N SER A 440 10.37 26.54 -0.43
CA SER A 440 11.70 26.75 -0.98
C SER A 440 11.86 28.11 -1.62
#